data_f4627aeecb0b157500266374fb75d049
#
_entry.id   f4627aeecb0b157500266374fb75d049
#
_cell.length_a   1.000
_cell.length_b   1.000
_cell.length_c   1.000
_cell.angle_alpha   90.00
_cell.angle_beta   90.00
_cell.angle_gamma   90.00
#
_symmetry.space_group_name_H-M   'P 1'
#
loop_
_entity.id
_entity.type
_entity.pdbx_description
1 polymer ?
#
loop_
_entity_poly.entity_id
_entity_poly.type
_entity_poly.pdbx_seq_one_letter_code
_entity_poly.pdbx_strand_id
1 'polypeptide(L)'
;MSHSSAVASEATYFDLHTQGLGYLNRIREVTPSRGKAFLACTIAALNGPTEAPEYRYFDVTVCGAEAQQLVNRYAEAVDQGHKVLMGFRLGDLWTDLFRYSRGDKAGKTGVSLKARLLFISWIKVDGQLVYQARPKAEPEAGATKQAANAPATA
;
A
#
# COMPACT_ATOMS: atom_id res chain seq x y z
N MET A 1 9.87 19.19 -26.11
CA MET A 1 9.72 19.19 -25.39
C MET A 1 9.27 19.30 -24.77
N SER A 2 9.22 19.31 -24.54
CA SER A 2 9.05 19.48 -23.76
C SER A 2 8.60 19.14 -23.08
N HIS A 3 8.39 19.07 -22.86
CA HIS A 3 8.18 18.83 -22.08
C HIS A 3 7.95 18.53 -21.48
N SER A 4 7.77 18.35 -21.82
CA SER A 4 7.55 18.17 -21.04
C SER A 4 7.70 18.30 -20.26
N SER A 5 7.89 18.56 -20.67
CA SER A 5 8.14 18.91 -19.86
C SER A 5 7.79 19.22 -18.65
N ALA A 6 7.30 19.87 -18.61
CA ALA A 6 6.88 20.32 -17.33
C ALA A 6 6.59 19.20 -16.38
N VAL A 7 5.97 18.17 -16.88
CA VAL A 7 5.75 16.99 -16.06
C VAL A 7 7.06 16.45 -15.54
N ALA A 8 8.00 16.38 -16.41
CA ALA A 8 9.31 15.88 -15.98
C ALA A 8 9.89 16.76 -14.89
N SER A 9 9.66 18.07 -14.97
CA SER A 9 10.23 18.95 -13.98
C SER A 9 9.63 18.77 -12.61
N GLU A 10 8.41 18.22 -12.55
CA GLU A 10 7.76 18.01 -11.28
C GLU A 10 8.08 16.67 -10.68
N ALA A 11 8.50 15.74 -11.48
CA ALA A 11 8.78 14.39 -11.00
C ALA A 11 10.21 14.34 -10.49
N THR A 12 10.35 14.18 -9.18
CA THR A 12 11.67 14.02 -8.58
C THR A 12 12.05 12.57 -8.39
N TYR A 13 11.11 11.65 -8.60
CA TYR A 13 11.35 10.23 -8.45
C TYR A 13 10.77 9.50 -9.65
N PHE A 14 11.42 8.41 -9.99
CA PHE A 14 10.86 7.53 -11.01
C PHE A 14 9.67 6.76 -10.42
N ASP A 15 8.78 6.33 -11.27
CA ASP A 15 7.51 5.77 -10.85
C ASP A 15 7.45 4.26 -10.98
N LEU A 16 8.48 3.59 -10.54
CA LEU A 16 8.44 2.12 -10.50
C LEU A 16 7.61 1.71 -9.29
N HIS A 17 6.35 1.44 -9.53
CA HIS A 17 5.40 1.16 -8.46
C HIS A 17 4.72 -0.18 -8.65
N THR A 18 4.30 -0.75 -7.53
CA THR A 18 3.49 -1.96 -7.50
C THR A 18 2.13 -1.56 -6.96
N GLN A 19 1.08 -1.90 -7.69
CA GLN A 19 -0.27 -1.51 -7.31
C GLN A 19 -1.16 -2.73 -7.24
N GLY A 20 -2.14 -2.67 -6.35
CA GLY A 20 -3.08 -3.75 -6.22
C GLY A 20 -4.01 -3.50 -5.06
N LEU A 21 -4.63 -4.59 -4.60
CA LEU A 21 -5.45 -4.51 -3.41
C LEU A 21 -5.18 -5.70 -2.51
N GLY A 22 -5.41 -5.52 -1.23
CA GLY A 22 -5.11 -6.56 -0.28
C GLY A 22 -5.56 -6.18 1.11
N TYR A 23 -5.44 -7.16 2.01
CA TYR A 23 -5.86 -7.00 3.40
C TYR A 23 -4.72 -6.49 4.25
N LEU A 24 -5.04 -5.56 5.13
CA LEU A 24 -4.10 -4.93 6.04
C LEU A 24 -3.95 -5.79 7.28
N ASN A 25 -2.73 -6.15 7.62
CA ASN A 25 -2.44 -7.02 8.76
C ASN A 25 -1.21 -6.54 9.49
N ARG A 26 -1.07 -7.01 10.72
CA ARG A 26 0.15 -6.89 11.51
C ARG A 26 0.69 -5.47 11.52
N ILE A 27 -0.17 -4.54 11.85
CA ILE A 27 0.25 -3.15 12.00
C ILE A 27 1.09 -3.06 13.26
N ARG A 28 2.28 -2.49 13.13
CA ARG A 28 3.20 -2.43 14.24
C ARG A 28 4.16 -1.27 14.11
N GLU A 29 4.67 -0.84 15.23
CA GLU A 29 5.74 0.15 15.23
C GLU A 29 7.06 -0.59 15.39
N VAL A 30 8.00 -0.28 14.52
CA VAL A 30 9.32 -0.92 14.54
C VAL A 30 10.32 0.10 15.04
N THR A 31 11.10 -0.30 16.05
CA THR A 31 12.14 0.55 16.59
C THR A 31 13.48 -0.07 16.20
N PRO A 32 14.13 0.48 15.18
CA PRO A 32 15.43 -0.09 14.78
C PRO A 32 16.50 0.22 15.80
N SER A 33 17.60 -0.51 15.74
CA SER A 33 18.72 -0.23 16.63
C SER A 33 19.30 1.15 16.37
N ARG A 34 19.12 1.67 15.15
CA ARG A 34 19.52 3.03 14.81
C ARG A 34 18.39 3.68 14.06
N GLY A 35 18.21 4.96 14.30
CA GLY A 35 17.19 5.72 13.62
C GLY A 35 15.89 5.77 14.39
N LYS A 36 14.90 6.38 13.78
CA LYS A 36 13.63 6.61 14.45
C LYS A 36 12.70 5.42 14.25
N ALA A 37 11.80 5.26 15.21
CA ALA A 37 10.73 4.29 15.05
C ALA A 37 9.88 4.61 13.83
N PHE A 38 9.37 3.59 13.20
CA PHE A 38 8.52 3.76 12.03
C PHE A 38 7.37 2.77 12.05
N LEU A 39 6.31 3.13 11.36
CA LEU A 39 5.12 2.31 11.28
C LEU A 39 5.27 1.32 10.13
N ALA A 40 4.94 0.06 10.40
CA ALA A 40 5.03 -1.00 9.42
C ALA A 40 3.77 -1.84 9.47
N CYS A 41 3.51 -2.54 8.39
CA CYS A 41 2.39 -3.48 8.34
C CYS A 41 2.68 -4.53 7.29
N THR A 42 1.84 -5.55 7.30
CA THR A 42 1.90 -6.61 6.30
C THR A 42 0.63 -6.51 5.46
N ILE A 43 0.79 -6.54 4.15
CA ILE A 43 -0.34 -6.52 3.23
C ILE A 43 -0.46 -7.91 2.61
N ALA A 44 -1.62 -8.52 2.78
CA ALA A 44 -1.93 -9.78 2.09
C ALA A 44 -2.60 -9.40 0.77
N ALA A 45 -1.79 -9.24 -0.26
CA ALA A 45 -2.25 -8.75 -1.55
C ALA A 45 -2.92 -9.87 -2.34
N LEU A 46 -4.04 -9.56 -2.95
CA LEU A 46 -4.79 -10.52 -3.75
C LEU A 46 -4.16 -10.63 -5.12
N ASN A 47 -4.05 -11.85 -5.58
CA ASN A 47 -3.40 -12.18 -6.84
C ASN A 47 -4.14 -13.33 -7.51
N GLY A 48 -4.23 -13.29 -8.84
CA GLY A 48 -4.81 -14.39 -9.59
C GLY A 48 -6.30 -14.22 -9.87
N PRO A 49 -6.99 -15.30 -10.19
CA PRO A 49 -8.40 -15.20 -10.57
C PRO A 49 -9.26 -14.76 -9.40
N THR A 50 -10.30 -13.99 -9.69
CA THR A 50 -11.18 -13.50 -8.63
C THR A 50 -11.95 -14.63 -7.95
N GLU A 51 -12.17 -15.74 -8.65
CA GLU A 51 -12.87 -16.89 -8.05
C GLU A 51 -11.97 -17.70 -7.12
N ALA A 52 -10.66 -17.62 -7.30
CA ALA A 52 -9.73 -18.41 -6.51
C ALA A 52 -8.46 -17.62 -6.30
N PRO A 53 -8.53 -16.56 -5.51
CA PRO A 53 -7.36 -15.70 -5.34
C PRO A 53 -6.27 -16.37 -4.52
N GLU A 54 -5.06 -15.98 -4.81
CA GLU A 54 -3.91 -16.32 -3.99
C GLU A 54 -3.45 -15.06 -3.30
N TYR A 55 -2.64 -15.22 -2.26
CA TYR A 55 -2.11 -14.07 -1.54
C TYR A 55 -0.61 -13.95 -1.76
N ARG A 56 -0.18 -12.72 -1.89
CA ARG A 56 1.23 -12.38 -1.86
C ARG A 56 1.42 -11.42 -0.72
N TYR A 57 2.37 -11.72 0.15
CA TYR A 57 2.54 -10.94 1.38
C TYR A 57 3.68 -9.95 1.20
N PHE A 58 3.40 -8.71 1.50
CA PHE A 58 4.38 -7.64 1.47
C PHE A 58 4.55 -7.07 2.86
N ASP A 59 5.77 -7.00 3.34
CA ASP A 59 6.08 -6.27 4.56
C ASP A 59 6.49 -4.87 4.18
N VAL A 60 5.73 -3.89 4.61
CA VAL A 60 5.92 -2.54 4.12
C VAL A 60 6.14 -1.56 5.25
N THR A 61 6.93 -0.54 4.97
CA THR A 61 7.05 0.65 5.81
C THR A 61 6.02 1.63 5.32
N VAL A 62 5.24 2.18 6.24
CA VAL A 62 4.19 3.13 5.89
C VAL A 62 4.81 4.51 5.80
N CYS A 63 4.74 5.10 4.61
CA CYS A 63 5.40 6.37 4.33
C CYS A 63 4.41 7.48 4.13
N GLY A 64 4.75 8.65 4.65
CA GLY A 64 3.90 9.82 4.49
C GLY A 64 2.86 9.93 5.58
N ALA A 65 2.50 11.17 5.92
CA ALA A 65 1.61 11.43 7.03
C ALA A 65 0.21 10.87 6.78
N GLU A 66 -0.26 11.00 5.55
CA GLU A 66 -1.63 10.58 5.25
C GLU A 66 -1.78 9.07 5.37
N ALA A 67 -0.83 8.32 4.80
CA ALA A 67 -0.90 6.86 4.89
C ALA A 67 -0.75 6.40 6.33
N GLN A 68 0.13 7.06 7.09
CA GLN A 68 0.30 6.69 8.50
C GLN A 68 -0.97 6.92 9.29
N GLN A 69 -1.65 8.03 9.04
CA GLN A 69 -2.90 8.31 9.74
C GLN A 69 -3.96 7.26 9.40
N LEU A 70 -4.03 6.87 8.13
CA LEU A 70 -5.03 5.89 7.73
C LEU A 70 -4.74 4.53 8.35
N VAL A 71 -3.49 4.08 8.30
CA VAL A 71 -3.15 2.79 8.87
C VAL A 71 -3.42 2.78 10.37
N ASN A 72 -3.05 3.85 11.07
CA ASN A 72 -3.30 3.94 12.49
C ASN A 72 -4.79 3.97 12.81
N ARG A 73 -5.58 4.64 11.97
CA ARG A 73 -7.02 4.74 12.21
C ARG A 73 -7.68 3.37 12.24
N TYR A 74 -7.22 2.45 11.39
CA TYR A 74 -7.86 1.14 11.28
C TYR A 74 -7.10 0.04 11.97
N ALA A 75 -6.07 0.39 12.76
CA ALA A 75 -5.27 -0.61 13.46
C ALA A 75 -6.13 -1.41 14.44
N GLU A 76 -7.02 -0.74 15.15
CA GLU A 76 -7.87 -1.44 16.11
C GLU A 76 -8.82 -2.40 15.41
N ALA A 77 -9.35 -2.01 14.26
CA ALA A 77 -10.22 -2.90 13.50
C ALA A 77 -9.48 -4.17 13.09
N VAL A 78 -8.23 -4.02 12.66
CA VAL A 78 -7.42 -5.18 12.31
C VAL A 78 -7.21 -6.07 13.53
N ASP A 79 -6.87 -5.47 14.67
CA ASP A 79 -6.63 -6.23 15.90
C ASP A 79 -7.87 -6.97 16.36
N GLN A 80 -9.04 -6.43 16.09
CA GLN A 80 -10.30 -7.07 16.48
C GLN A 80 -10.78 -8.11 15.48
N GLY A 81 -10.03 -8.35 14.42
CA GLY A 81 -10.36 -9.39 13.47
C GLY A 81 -11.21 -8.93 12.29
N HIS A 82 -11.47 -7.64 12.18
CA HIS A 82 -12.20 -7.13 11.02
C HIS A 82 -11.32 -7.19 9.78
N LYS A 83 -11.96 -7.37 8.64
CA LYS A 83 -11.23 -7.43 7.38
C LYS A 83 -11.10 -6.04 6.80
N VAL A 84 -9.89 -5.54 6.80
CA VAL A 84 -9.61 -4.20 6.27
C VAL A 84 -8.92 -4.37 4.92
N LEU A 85 -9.70 -4.15 3.87
CA LEU A 85 -9.23 -4.28 2.49
C LEU A 85 -8.92 -2.91 1.95
N MET A 86 -7.79 -2.78 1.26
CA MET A 86 -7.42 -1.47 0.73
C MET A 86 -6.79 -1.60 -0.64
N GLY A 87 -6.97 -0.55 -1.45
CA GLY A 87 -6.21 -0.37 -2.65
C GLY A 87 -4.94 0.38 -2.32
N PHE A 88 -3.81 -0.06 -2.86
CA PHE A 88 -2.54 0.48 -2.44
C PHE A 88 -1.60 0.70 -3.61
N ARG A 89 -0.60 1.53 -3.36
CA ARG A 89 0.53 1.70 -4.26
C ARG A 89 1.80 1.63 -3.45
N LEU A 90 2.69 0.76 -3.86
CA LEU A 90 3.97 0.53 -3.20
C LEU A 90 5.11 0.99 -4.09
N GLY A 91 6.19 1.39 -3.47
CA GLY A 91 7.43 1.68 -4.17
C GLY A 91 8.59 1.01 -3.47
N ASP A 92 9.76 1.12 -4.05
CA ASP A 92 11.01 0.61 -3.44
C ASP A 92 10.88 -0.87 -3.09
N LEU A 93 10.45 -1.67 -4.05
CA LEU A 93 10.24 -3.10 -3.85
C LEU A 93 11.59 -3.80 -3.85
N TRP A 94 11.82 -4.62 -2.81
CA TRP A 94 13.05 -5.38 -2.72
C TRP A 94 12.79 -6.63 -1.90
N THR A 95 13.75 -7.53 -1.88
CA THR A 95 13.62 -8.79 -1.14
C THR A 95 14.62 -8.81 -0.01
N ASP A 96 14.22 -9.47 1.07
CA ASP A 96 15.06 -9.62 2.25
C ASP A 96 15.09 -11.08 2.63
N LEU A 97 16.24 -11.59 2.95
CA LEU A 97 16.38 -12.98 3.37
C LEU A 97 16.35 -13.04 4.89
N PHE A 98 15.72 -14.09 5.39
CA PHE A 98 15.70 -14.30 6.84
C PHE A 98 15.79 -15.78 7.11
N ARG A 99 16.12 -16.12 8.34
CA ARG A 99 16.13 -17.51 8.78
C ARG A 99 14.97 -17.75 9.70
N TYR A 100 14.29 -18.84 9.50
CA TYR A 100 13.25 -19.25 10.43
C TYR A 100 13.91 -19.69 11.72
N SER A 101 13.45 -19.17 12.84
CA SER A 101 14.01 -19.48 14.13
C SER A 101 13.20 -20.54 14.88
N ARG A 102 12.00 -20.84 14.40
CA ARG A 102 11.11 -21.77 15.10
C ARG A 102 10.36 -22.62 14.10
N GLY A 103 9.80 -23.72 14.60
CA GLY A 103 8.93 -24.57 13.82
C GLY A 103 9.70 -25.50 12.92
N ASP A 104 8.97 -26.14 12.05
CA ASP A 104 9.54 -27.14 11.15
C ASP A 104 10.57 -26.55 10.20
N LYS A 105 10.51 -25.26 9.97
CA LYS A 105 11.42 -24.59 9.05
C LYS A 105 12.63 -23.99 9.75
N ALA A 106 12.79 -24.24 11.04
CA ALA A 106 13.92 -23.67 11.79
C ALA A 106 15.23 -23.93 11.08
N GLY A 107 16.04 -22.89 10.95
CA GLY A 107 17.32 -22.99 10.26
C GLY A 107 17.24 -22.84 8.76
N LYS A 108 16.05 -22.87 8.15
CA LYS A 108 15.89 -22.68 6.73
C LYS A 108 15.78 -21.21 6.39
N THR A 109 16.12 -20.86 5.17
CA THR A 109 16.07 -19.48 4.70
C THR A 109 14.72 -19.22 4.08
N GLY A 110 14.15 -18.07 4.44
CA GLY A 110 12.94 -17.57 3.81
C GLY A 110 13.21 -16.27 3.09
N VAL A 111 12.25 -15.86 2.28
CA VAL A 111 12.34 -14.62 1.53
C VAL A 111 11.12 -13.78 1.86
N SER A 112 11.37 -12.51 2.15
CA SER A 112 10.34 -11.55 2.45
C SER A 112 10.34 -10.49 1.37
N LEU A 113 9.15 -10.14 0.88
CA LEU A 113 9.00 -9.02 -0.04
C LEU A 113 8.84 -7.75 0.79
N LYS A 114 9.69 -6.78 0.54
CA LYS A 114 9.69 -5.52 1.28
C LYS A 114 9.39 -4.38 0.33
N ALA A 115 8.71 -3.38 0.85
CA ALA A 115 8.39 -2.21 0.04
C ALA A 115 8.01 -1.06 0.96
N ARG A 116 7.71 0.07 0.35
CA ARG A 116 7.18 1.24 1.04
C ARG A 116 5.75 1.45 0.60
N LEU A 117 4.86 1.62 1.56
CA LEU A 117 3.47 1.95 1.26
C LEU A 117 3.40 3.45 1.04
N LEU A 118 3.15 3.84 -0.20
CA LEU A 118 3.19 5.24 -0.59
C LEU A 118 1.81 5.89 -0.62
N PHE A 119 0.78 5.09 -0.92
CA PHE A 119 -0.53 5.67 -1.15
C PHE A 119 -1.60 4.63 -0.93
N ILE A 120 -2.70 5.04 -0.30
CA ILE A 120 -3.89 4.20 -0.12
C ILE A 120 -5.03 4.89 -0.86
N SER A 121 -5.59 4.19 -1.84
CA SER A 121 -6.62 4.80 -2.67
C SER A 121 -8.01 4.67 -2.08
N TRP A 122 -8.27 3.58 -1.35
CA TRP A 122 -9.57 3.39 -0.69
C TRP A 122 -9.42 2.31 0.36
N ILE A 123 -10.36 2.28 1.30
CA ILE A 123 -10.38 1.28 2.36
C ILE A 123 -11.81 0.81 2.55
N LYS A 124 -11.99 -0.51 2.65
CA LYS A 124 -13.25 -1.14 3.02
C LYS A 124 -13.04 -1.96 4.28
N VAL A 125 -13.95 -1.83 5.22
CA VAL A 125 -13.93 -2.64 6.44
C VAL A 125 -15.14 -3.55 6.39
N ASP A 126 -14.88 -4.86 6.39
CA ASP A 126 -15.93 -5.88 6.30
C ASP A 126 -16.84 -5.62 5.11
N GLY A 127 -16.25 -5.21 3.99
CA GLY A 127 -16.97 -4.99 2.75
C GLY A 127 -17.59 -3.63 2.59
N GLN A 128 -17.50 -2.77 3.60
CA GLN A 128 -18.12 -1.46 3.55
C GLN A 128 -17.07 -0.39 3.31
N LEU A 129 -17.29 0.46 2.32
CA LEU A 129 -16.34 1.52 1.99
C LEU A 129 -16.33 2.56 3.09
N VAL A 130 -15.16 2.81 3.69
CA VAL A 130 -15.02 3.76 4.79
C VAL A 130 -14.05 4.89 4.45
N TYR A 131 -13.32 4.76 3.36
CA TYR A 131 -12.38 5.80 2.96
C TYR A 131 -12.18 5.72 1.45
N GLN A 132 -12.07 6.86 0.83
CA GLN A 132 -11.68 6.96 -0.57
C GLN A 132 -10.88 8.22 -0.76
N ALA A 133 -9.71 8.07 -1.38
CA ALA A 133 -8.86 9.21 -1.63
C ALA A 133 -9.51 10.14 -2.63
N ARG A 134 -9.40 11.43 -2.39
CA ARG A 134 -9.89 12.41 -3.33
C ARG A 134 -8.86 12.62 -4.42
N PRO A 135 -9.30 12.76 -5.66
CA PRO A 135 -8.35 13.15 -6.68
C PRO A 135 -7.76 14.50 -6.31
N LYS A 136 -6.48 14.67 -6.60
CA LYS A 136 -5.88 15.96 -6.36
C LYS A 136 -6.57 16.98 -7.22
N ALA A 137 -6.79 18.13 -6.65
CA ALA A 137 -7.36 19.20 -7.43
C ALA A 137 -6.43 19.43 -8.59
N GLU A 138 -6.93 19.23 -9.74
CA GLU A 138 -6.13 19.38 -10.86
C GLU A 138 -6.75 20.32 -11.67
N PRO A 139 -6.15 21.07 -11.99
CA PRO A 139 -6.81 21.96 -12.86
C PRO A 139 -7.21 21.24 -14.10
N GLU A 140 -7.10 20.68 -13.95
CA GLU A 140 -7.22 20.22 -14.66
C GLU A 140 -7.69 19.86 -15.48
N ALA A 141 -7.70 19.92 -15.82
CA ALA A 141 -7.99 19.56 -16.29
C ALA A 141 -8.49 18.97 -16.68
N GLY A 142 -8.51 18.94 -16.62
CA GLY A 142 -8.91 18.45 -16.71
C GLY A 142 -9.55 17.76 -16.73
N ALA A 143 -9.44 17.80 -16.80
CA ALA A 143 -9.91 17.26 -16.67
C ALA A 143 -10.75 16.72 -16.81
N THR A 144 -10.72 16.88 -17.11
CA THR A 144 -11.33 16.55 -17.11
C THR A 144 -12.02 15.82 -17.19
N LYS A 145 -12.17 15.83 -17.63
CA LYS A 145 -12.63 15.39 -17.62
C LYS A 145 -13.19 14.53 -17.49
N GLN A 146 -13.09 14.33 -17.66
CA GLN A 146 -13.42 13.79 -17.43
C GLN A 146 -13.93 13.17 -17.05
N ALA A 147 -13.88 13.26 -17.43
CA ALA A 147 -14.25 12.86 -17.00
C ALA A 147 -14.84 12.39 -16.65
N ALA A 148 -14.82 12.62 -17.16
CA ALA A 148 -15.23 12.39 -16.89
C ALA A 148 -15.81 11.80 -16.67
N ASN A 149 -15.64 11.70 -16.91
CA ASN A 149 -15.99 11.22 -16.64
C ASN A 149 -16.45 10.50 -16.19
N ALA A 150 -16.50 10.35 -16.29
CA ALA A 150 -16.72 9.77 -15.82
C ALA A 150 -17.20 9.18 -15.32
N PRO A 151 -17.40 9.04 -15.48
CA PRO A 151 -17.71 8.38 -14.93
C PRO A 151 -17.97 7.83 -14.42
N ALA A 152 -17.89 7.78 -14.44
CA ALA A 152 -17.90 7.32 -13.87
C ALA A 152 -18.28 6.77 -13.29
N THR A 153 -18.43 6.72 -13.34
CA THR A 153 -18.65 6.29 -12.74
C THR A 153 -19.00 5.77 -12.26
N ALA A 154 -19.05 5.78 -12.30
CA ALA A 154 -19.30 5.37 -11.68
C ALA A 154 -19.29 5.06 -11.36
#